data_29aed656a6ea913070e6fb5891b7fd1d
#
_entry.id   29aed656a6ea913070e6fb5891b7fd1d
#
_cell.length_a   1.000
_cell.length_b   1.000
_cell.length_c   1.000
_cell.angle_alpha   90.00
_cell.angle_beta   90.00
_cell.angle_gamma   90.00
#
_symmetry.space_group_name_H-M   'P 1'
#
loop_
_entity.id
_entity.type
_entity.pdbx_description
1 polymer ?
#
loop_
_entity_poly.entity_id
_entity_poly.type
_entity_poly.pdbx_seq_one_letter_code
_entity_poly.pdbx_strand_id
1 'polypeptide(L)'
;MAKSIYTKYGDQGETGLLYGGRISKADPRAEAYGAVDEAASALGLAKALTDNRRVREAIDALQRELFIVGAELATASEERDKLLKHFKAVSPDMTSALESTIDSLAAEVDLPPEFIVPGGSPASAAMDIARSIIRRAERRVVSLSEGSLLDSPELLRYLNRASDMLFMLARYQDAKLTP
;
A
#
# COMPACT_ATOMS: atom_id res chain seq x y z
N MET A 1 -34.69 3.77 -0.86
CA MET A 1 -34.26 2.44 -1.37
C MET A 1 -32.78 2.28 -1.09
N ALA A 2 -32.38 1.20 -0.44
CA ALA A 2 -30.95 0.91 -0.25
C ALA A 2 -30.30 0.72 -1.64
N LYS A 3 -29.22 1.47 -1.92
CA LYS A 3 -28.44 1.27 -3.15
C LYS A 3 -27.84 -0.14 -3.11
N SER A 4 -28.11 -0.95 -4.14
CA SER A 4 -27.47 -2.26 -4.28
C SER A 4 -25.96 -2.10 -4.36
N ILE A 5 -25.23 -2.95 -3.65
CA ILE A 5 -23.77 -2.96 -3.64
C ILE A 5 -23.20 -3.48 -4.97
N TYR A 6 -23.91 -4.39 -5.64
CA TYR A 6 -23.52 -4.94 -6.92
C TYR A 6 -24.19 -4.18 -8.07
N THR A 7 -23.43 -3.92 -9.13
CA THR A 7 -23.91 -3.17 -10.31
C THR A 7 -24.05 -4.05 -11.56
N LYS A 8 -23.49 -5.26 -11.55
CA LYS A 8 -23.39 -6.21 -12.67
C LYS A 8 -22.57 -5.70 -13.86
N TYR A 9 -22.07 -4.47 -13.83
CA TYR A 9 -21.24 -3.91 -14.93
C TYR A 9 -19.90 -4.62 -15.13
N GLY A 10 -19.45 -5.36 -14.12
CA GLY A 10 -18.19 -6.09 -14.15
C GLY A 10 -18.29 -7.56 -14.57
N ASP A 11 -19.50 -8.08 -14.88
CA ASP A 11 -19.74 -9.51 -15.11
C ASP A 11 -19.12 -10.00 -16.44
N GLN A 12 -18.80 -9.08 -17.34
CA GLN A 12 -18.16 -9.39 -18.62
C GLN A 12 -16.62 -9.29 -18.59
N GLY A 13 -16.01 -9.25 -17.40
CA GLY A 13 -14.56 -9.22 -17.25
C GLY A 13 -13.92 -7.84 -17.43
N GLU A 14 -14.72 -6.78 -17.45
CA GLU A 14 -14.22 -5.40 -17.49
C GLU A 14 -14.47 -4.66 -16.16
N THR A 15 -13.66 -3.61 -15.91
CA THR A 15 -13.80 -2.68 -14.79
C THR A 15 -13.69 -1.24 -15.24
N GLY A 16 -14.30 -0.31 -14.51
CA GLY A 16 -14.19 1.13 -14.76
C GLY A 16 -12.97 1.72 -14.08
N LEU A 17 -12.33 2.69 -14.73
CA LEU A 17 -11.35 3.58 -14.11
C LEU A 17 -12.05 4.72 -13.38
N LEU A 18 -11.30 5.45 -12.53
CA LEU A 18 -11.86 6.44 -11.61
C LEU A 18 -12.60 7.60 -12.31
N TYR A 19 -12.10 8.09 -13.45
CA TYR A 19 -12.67 9.21 -14.21
C TYR A 19 -13.20 8.82 -15.59
N GLY A 20 -13.63 7.59 -15.76
CA GLY A 20 -14.14 7.06 -17.01
C GLY A 20 -13.14 6.16 -17.72
N GLY A 21 -13.61 5.61 -18.86
CA GLY A 21 -12.90 4.51 -19.48
C GLY A 21 -13.19 3.17 -18.80
N ARG A 22 -13.03 2.11 -19.57
CA ARG A 22 -13.15 0.72 -19.09
C ARG A 22 -11.92 -0.05 -19.55
N ILE A 23 -11.43 -0.92 -18.71
CA ILE A 23 -10.30 -1.80 -18.99
C ILE A 23 -10.68 -3.24 -18.64
N SER A 24 -9.96 -4.19 -19.20
CA SER A 24 -10.06 -5.58 -18.76
C SER A 24 -9.67 -5.70 -17.28
N LYS A 25 -10.33 -6.57 -16.53
CA LYS A 25 -9.90 -6.92 -15.18
C LYS A 25 -8.51 -7.59 -15.13
N ALA A 26 -8.04 -8.11 -16.27
CA ALA A 26 -6.68 -8.65 -16.46
C ALA A 26 -5.67 -7.58 -16.94
N ASP A 27 -6.06 -6.31 -17.03
CA ASP A 27 -5.16 -5.22 -17.40
C ASP A 27 -4.07 -5.04 -16.32
N PRO A 28 -2.79 -4.79 -16.69
CA PRO A 28 -1.72 -4.55 -15.72
C PRO A 28 -2.02 -3.45 -14.70
N ARG A 29 -2.82 -2.45 -15.08
CA ARG A 29 -3.28 -1.37 -14.19
C ARG A 29 -4.25 -1.91 -13.13
N ALA A 30 -5.21 -2.77 -13.53
CA ALA A 30 -6.13 -3.42 -12.61
C ALA A 30 -5.39 -4.33 -11.61
N GLU A 31 -4.39 -5.05 -12.09
CA GLU A 31 -3.49 -5.86 -11.26
C GLU A 31 -2.69 -5.02 -10.25
N ALA A 32 -2.24 -3.84 -10.63
CA ALA A 32 -1.45 -2.96 -9.76
C ALA A 32 -2.31 -2.41 -8.61
N TYR A 33 -3.46 -1.78 -8.89
CA TYR A 33 -4.33 -1.27 -7.82
C TYR A 33 -4.99 -2.39 -7.02
N GLY A 34 -5.24 -3.55 -7.63
CA GLY A 34 -5.71 -4.73 -6.91
C GLY A 34 -4.71 -5.24 -5.87
N ALA A 35 -3.41 -5.23 -6.19
CA ALA A 35 -2.37 -5.57 -5.23
C ALA A 35 -2.27 -4.53 -4.08
N VAL A 36 -2.54 -3.25 -4.35
CA VAL A 36 -2.60 -2.21 -3.31
C VAL A 36 -3.80 -2.44 -2.37
N ASP A 37 -4.96 -2.79 -2.91
CA ASP A 37 -6.16 -3.12 -2.12
C ASP A 37 -5.94 -4.36 -1.25
N GLU A 38 -5.29 -5.39 -1.79
CA GLU A 38 -4.90 -6.58 -1.03
C GLU A 38 -3.94 -6.23 0.12
N ALA A 39 -2.96 -5.34 -0.12
CA ALA A 39 -2.06 -4.85 0.93
C ALA A 39 -2.82 -4.11 2.04
N ALA A 40 -3.78 -3.25 1.68
CA ALA A 40 -4.61 -2.54 2.64
C ALA A 40 -5.45 -3.50 3.50
N SER A 41 -5.95 -4.59 2.90
CA SER A 41 -6.69 -5.64 3.61
C SER A 41 -5.79 -6.42 4.57
N ALA A 42 -4.57 -6.79 4.14
CA ALA A 42 -3.58 -7.46 5.00
C ALA A 42 -3.14 -6.57 6.18
N LEU A 43 -3.01 -5.26 5.96
CA LEU A 43 -2.77 -4.28 7.02
C LEU A 43 -3.94 -4.20 8.01
N GLY A 44 -5.18 -4.35 7.54
CA GLY A 44 -6.35 -4.46 8.40
C GLY A 44 -6.26 -5.62 9.36
N LEU A 45 -5.79 -6.79 8.89
CA LEU A 45 -5.52 -7.94 9.74
C LEU A 45 -4.41 -7.64 10.77
N ALA A 46 -3.29 -7.07 10.34
CA ALA A 46 -2.19 -6.71 11.25
C ALA A 46 -2.67 -5.73 12.35
N LYS A 47 -3.46 -4.73 11.96
CA LYS A 47 -4.06 -3.76 12.91
C LYS A 47 -4.99 -4.41 13.92
N ALA A 48 -5.74 -5.42 13.53
CA ALA A 48 -6.63 -6.16 14.43
C ALA A 48 -5.89 -7.08 15.41
N LEU A 49 -4.67 -7.50 15.06
CA LEU A 49 -3.86 -8.42 15.86
C LEU A 49 -2.88 -7.72 16.82
N THR A 50 -2.75 -6.41 16.77
CA THR A 50 -1.84 -5.66 17.66
C THR A 50 -2.60 -4.82 18.68
N ASP A 51 -2.14 -4.82 19.92
CA ASP A 51 -2.58 -3.88 20.96
C ASP A 51 -1.65 -2.66 21.07
N ASN A 52 -0.52 -2.65 20.35
CA ASN A 52 0.42 -1.53 20.38
C ASN A 52 -0.19 -0.33 19.65
N ARG A 53 -0.48 0.73 20.40
CA ARG A 53 -1.13 1.94 19.87
C ARG A 53 -0.34 2.58 18.73
N ARG A 54 0.98 2.71 18.87
CA ARG A 54 1.84 3.33 17.86
C ARG A 54 1.82 2.53 16.55
N VAL A 55 1.84 1.20 16.63
CA VAL A 55 1.74 0.32 15.47
C VAL A 55 0.38 0.48 14.80
N ARG A 56 -0.71 0.52 15.57
CA ARG A 56 -2.08 0.74 15.03
C ARG A 56 -2.21 2.07 14.31
N GLU A 57 -1.69 3.15 14.89
CA GLU A 57 -1.74 4.49 14.30
C GLU A 57 -0.92 4.57 12.99
N ALA A 58 0.27 3.97 12.96
CA ALA A 58 1.10 3.89 11.76
C ALA A 58 0.43 3.08 10.64
N ILE A 59 -0.17 1.93 10.97
CA ILE A 59 -0.92 1.12 10.00
C ILE A 59 -2.13 1.88 9.47
N ASP A 60 -2.88 2.59 10.33
CA ASP A 60 -4.07 3.35 9.91
C ASP A 60 -3.69 4.48 8.94
N ALA A 61 -2.60 5.19 9.22
CA ALA A 61 -2.06 6.21 8.32
C ALA A 61 -1.69 5.61 6.95
N LEU A 62 -0.92 4.51 6.95
CA LEU A 62 -0.53 3.82 5.72
C LEU A 62 -1.73 3.33 4.92
N GLN A 63 -2.75 2.74 5.56
CA GLN A 63 -3.98 2.32 4.88
C GLN A 63 -4.68 3.49 4.18
N ARG A 64 -4.76 4.67 4.82
CA ARG A 64 -5.35 5.88 4.20
C ARG A 64 -4.54 6.35 2.99
N GLU A 65 -3.22 6.29 3.08
CA GLU A 65 -2.33 6.67 1.98
C GLU A 65 -2.38 5.67 0.82
N LEU A 66 -2.59 4.38 1.09
CA LEU A 66 -2.80 3.38 0.04
C LEU A 66 -4.07 3.63 -0.79
N PHE A 67 -5.10 4.31 -0.25
CA PHE A 67 -6.23 4.77 -1.05
C PHE A 67 -5.82 5.86 -2.05
N ILE A 68 -4.87 6.73 -1.69
CA ILE A 68 -4.30 7.74 -2.61
C ILE A 68 -3.52 7.03 -3.73
N VAL A 69 -2.69 6.06 -3.38
CA VAL A 69 -1.96 5.21 -4.33
C VAL A 69 -2.93 4.50 -5.28
N GLY A 70 -3.96 3.87 -4.73
CA GLY A 70 -4.99 3.17 -5.53
C GLY A 70 -5.74 4.11 -6.47
N ALA A 71 -6.09 5.31 -6.02
CA ALA A 71 -6.76 6.32 -6.86
C ALA A 71 -5.85 6.78 -8.02
N GLU A 72 -4.56 7.01 -7.76
CA GLU A 72 -3.60 7.39 -8.80
C GLU A 72 -3.41 6.25 -9.83
N LEU A 73 -3.30 5.01 -9.39
CA LEU A 73 -3.22 3.84 -10.26
C LEU A 73 -4.51 3.60 -11.06
N ALA A 74 -5.67 3.85 -10.47
CA ALA A 74 -6.97 3.70 -11.13
C ALA A 74 -7.33 4.87 -12.04
N THR A 75 -6.43 5.84 -12.26
CA THR A 75 -6.63 7.00 -13.12
C THR A 75 -5.79 6.86 -14.39
N ALA A 76 -6.41 6.98 -15.56
CA ALA A 76 -5.69 7.03 -16.82
C ALA A 76 -4.83 8.30 -16.90
N SER A 77 -3.71 8.25 -17.64
CA SER A 77 -2.75 9.35 -17.71
C SER A 77 -3.40 10.65 -18.23
N GLU A 78 -4.34 10.52 -19.17
CA GLU A 78 -5.10 11.63 -19.76
C GLU A 78 -6.05 12.31 -18.75
N GLU A 79 -6.42 11.62 -17.69
CA GLU A 79 -7.36 12.09 -16.67
C GLU A 79 -6.67 12.59 -15.40
N ARG A 80 -5.33 12.68 -15.39
CA ARG A 80 -4.53 13.10 -14.25
C ARG A 80 -4.96 14.48 -13.69
N ASP A 81 -5.31 15.42 -14.55
CA ASP A 81 -5.77 16.75 -14.12
C ASP A 81 -7.09 16.67 -13.32
N LYS A 82 -7.96 15.71 -13.65
CA LYS A 82 -9.19 15.47 -12.88
C LYS A 82 -8.89 14.86 -11.53
N LEU A 83 -7.92 13.94 -11.46
CA LEU A 83 -7.46 13.40 -10.19
C LEU A 83 -7.02 14.53 -9.26
N LEU A 84 -6.12 15.41 -9.73
CA LEU A 84 -5.55 16.50 -8.92
C LEU A 84 -6.57 17.55 -8.46
N LYS A 85 -7.72 17.67 -9.13
CA LYS A 85 -8.82 18.55 -8.70
C LYS A 85 -9.65 17.98 -7.55
N HIS A 86 -9.73 16.68 -7.41
CA HIS A 86 -10.65 16.00 -6.50
C HIS A 86 -9.95 15.15 -5.45
N PHE A 87 -8.71 14.73 -5.70
CA PHE A 87 -7.89 13.90 -4.83
C PHE A 87 -6.47 14.45 -4.75
N LYS A 88 -5.70 13.91 -3.81
CA LYS A 88 -4.26 14.10 -3.76
C LYS A 88 -3.58 13.03 -4.62
N ALA A 89 -2.49 13.36 -5.26
CA ALA A 89 -1.53 12.38 -5.76
C ALA A 89 -0.50 12.05 -4.67
N VAL A 90 0.23 10.96 -4.85
CA VAL A 90 1.39 10.63 -4.02
C VAL A 90 2.42 11.74 -4.13
N SER A 91 2.94 12.20 -3.01
CA SER A 91 3.85 13.35 -2.93
C SER A 91 5.15 13.00 -2.21
N PRO A 92 6.23 13.78 -2.45
CA PRO A 92 7.48 13.64 -1.71
C PRO A 92 7.32 13.75 -0.19
N ASP A 93 6.38 14.57 0.29
CA ASP A 93 6.11 14.71 1.72
C ASP A 93 5.58 13.42 2.34
N MET A 94 4.76 12.65 1.60
CA MET A 94 4.29 11.34 2.05
C MET A 94 5.45 10.36 2.19
N THR A 95 6.36 10.33 1.22
CA THR A 95 7.57 9.51 1.28
C THR A 95 8.46 9.90 2.45
N SER A 96 8.69 11.21 2.65
CA SER A 96 9.50 11.73 3.77
C SER A 96 8.88 11.41 5.13
N ALA A 97 7.56 11.38 5.25
CA ALA A 97 6.87 10.96 6.47
C ALA A 97 7.11 9.47 6.81
N LEU A 98 7.12 8.60 5.78
CA LEU A 98 7.50 7.20 5.96
C LEU A 98 8.97 7.08 6.43
N GLU A 99 9.90 7.81 5.81
CA GLU A 99 11.31 7.83 6.16
C GLU A 99 11.51 8.27 7.63
N SER A 100 10.86 9.34 8.05
CA SER A 100 10.89 9.81 9.43
C SER A 100 10.35 8.75 10.42
N THR A 101 9.31 8.01 10.01
CA THR A 101 8.78 6.92 10.82
C THR A 101 9.77 5.77 10.93
N ILE A 102 10.42 5.38 9.82
CA ILE A 102 11.46 4.35 9.78
C ILE A 102 12.60 4.72 10.72
N ASP A 103 13.13 5.94 10.61
CA ASP A 103 14.25 6.43 11.44
C ASP A 103 13.89 6.41 12.92
N SER A 104 12.68 6.84 13.27
CA SER A 104 12.18 6.81 14.64
C SER A 104 12.06 5.39 15.21
N LEU A 105 11.64 4.42 14.40
CA LEU A 105 11.56 3.02 14.80
C LEU A 105 12.96 2.39 14.90
N ALA A 106 13.85 2.71 13.97
CA ALA A 106 15.23 2.22 13.96
C ALA A 106 16.04 2.67 15.19
N ALA A 107 15.73 3.83 15.74
CA ALA A 107 16.34 4.31 16.98
C ALA A 107 15.93 3.50 18.23
N GLU A 108 14.89 2.67 18.14
CA GLU A 108 14.34 1.91 19.27
C GLU A 108 14.46 0.37 19.10
N VAL A 109 14.99 -0.09 17.98
CA VAL A 109 15.06 -1.53 17.66
C VAL A 109 16.45 -1.88 17.20
N ASP A 110 17.12 -2.73 17.94
CA ASP A 110 18.37 -3.34 17.50
C ASP A 110 18.08 -4.48 16.52
N LEU A 111 18.46 -4.30 15.26
CA LEU A 111 18.32 -5.35 14.25
C LEU A 111 19.53 -6.29 14.31
N PRO A 112 19.32 -7.62 14.34
CA PRO A 112 20.42 -8.57 14.24
C PRO A 112 21.08 -8.49 12.85
N PRO A 113 22.36 -8.83 12.74
CA PRO A 113 23.07 -8.83 11.45
C PRO A 113 22.61 -9.95 10.50
N GLU A 114 21.91 -10.94 11.00
CA GLU A 114 21.41 -12.08 10.22
C GLU A 114 20.04 -11.76 9.61
N PHE A 115 19.66 -12.58 8.61
CA PHE A 115 18.31 -12.52 8.05
C PHE A 115 17.26 -12.89 9.11
N ILE A 116 16.26 -12.03 9.26
CA ILE A 116 15.17 -12.23 10.19
C ILE A 116 14.10 -13.12 9.55
N VAL A 117 13.78 -14.24 10.21
CA VAL A 117 12.65 -15.10 9.83
C VAL A 117 11.36 -14.42 10.28
N PRO A 118 10.38 -14.20 9.37
CA PRO A 118 9.08 -13.63 9.76
C PRO A 118 8.32 -14.49 10.75
N GLY A 119 7.47 -13.87 11.61
CA GLY A 119 6.54 -14.60 12.47
C GLY A 119 6.87 -14.59 13.95
N GLY A 120 7.55 -13.56 14.45
CA GLY A 120 7.79 -13.37 15.88
C GLY A 120 6.49 -13.21 16.68
N SER A 121 5.46 -12.64 16.08
CA SER A 121 4.11 -12.53 16.63
C SER A 121 3.05 -12.59 15.52
N PRO A 122 1.76 -12.84 15.84
CA PRO A 122 0.69 -12.80 14.85
C PRO A 122 0.60 -11.46 14.12
N ALA A 123 0.79 -10.35 14.84
CA ALA A 123 0.74 -9.01 14.26
C ALA A 123 1.93 -8.75 13.33
N SER A 124 3.16 -9.10 13.74
CA SER A 124 4.36 -8.94 12.90
C SER A 124 4.30 -9.83 11.66
N ALA A 125 3.82 -11.08 11.80
CA ALA A 125 3.61 -11.98 10.67
C ALA A 125 2.64 -11.38 9.63
N ALA A 126 1.53 -10.79 10.08
CA ALA A 126 0.56 -10.13 9.19
C ALA A 126 1.16 -8.88 8.53
N MET A 127 2.01 -8.11 9.23
CA MET A 127 2.76 -6.99 8.65
C MET A 127 3.77 -7.46 7.60
N ASP A 128 4.47 -8.58 7.81
CA ASP A 128 5.38 -9.16 6.82
C ASP A 128 4.64 -9.68 5.57
N ILE A 129 3.41 -10.18 5.72
CA ILE A 129 2.53 -10.50 4.58
C ILE A 129 2.20 -9.22 3.80
N ALA A 130 1.72 -8.18 4.48
CA ALA A 130 1.39 -6.89 3.86
C ALA A 130 2.61 -6.29 3.13
N ARG A 131 3.79 -6.34 3.74
CA ARG A 131 5.07 -5.93 3.14
C ARG A 131 5.33 -6.65 1.83
N SER A 132 5.16 -7.96 1.81
CA SER A 132 5.39 -8.77 0.60
C SER A 132 4.39 -8.44 -0.51
N ILE A 133 3.15 -8.10 -0.15
CA ILE A 133 2.11 -7.67 -1.10
C ILE A 133 2.44 -6.27 -1.64
N ILE A 134 2.87 -5.31 -0.80
CA ILE A 134 3.32 -3.98 -1.26
C ILE A 134 4.49 -4.13 -2.24
N ARG A 135 5.46 -4.99 -1.99
CA ARG A 135 6.55 -5.28 -2.93
C ARG A 135 6.05 -5.90 -4.25
N ARG A 136 4.94 -6.64 -4.23
CA ARG A 136 4.28 -7.10 -5.45
C ARG A 136 3.62 -5.94 -6.19
N ALA A 137 2.92 -5.05 -5.48
CA ALA A 137 2.36 -3.83 -6.07
C ALA A 137 3.46 -2.94 -6.69
N GLU A 138 4.57 -2.74 -5.99
CA GLU A 138 5.74 -2.02 -6.50
C GLU A 138 6.22 -2.58 -7.85
N ARG A 139 6.41 -3.91 -7.96
CA ARG A 139 6.81 -4.54 -9.23
C ARG A 139 5.78 -4.34 -10.35
N ARG A 140 4.48 -4.32 -10.03
CA ARG A 140 3.42 -4.01 -11.00
C ARG A 140 3.50 -2.56 -11.48
N VAL A 141 3.81 -1.64 -10.58
CA VAL A 141 4.03 -0.22 -10.90
C VAL A 141 5.27 -0.05 -11.81
N VAL A 142 6.35 -0.77 -11.55
CA VAL A 142 7.52 -0.80 -12.45
C VAL A 142 7.11 -1.21 -13.85
N SER A 143 6.34 -2.31 -13.99
CA SER A 143 5.89 -2.79 -15.30
C SER A 143 4.99 -1.76 -16.02
N LEU A 144 4.15 -1.02 -15.29
CA LEU A 144 3.35 0.08 -15.88
C LEU A 144 4.22 1.23 -16.37
N SER A 145 5.26 1.59 -15.61
CA SER A 145 6.18 2.65 -15.96
C SER A 145 7.03 2.30 -17.19
N GLU A 146 7.57 1.08 -17.24
CA GLU A 146 8.30 0.55 -18.41
C GLU A 146 7.42 0.49 -19.66
N GLY A 147 6.14 0.19 -19.51
CA GLY A 147 5.13 0.21 -20.57
C GLY A 147 4.63 1.61 -20.95
N SER A 148 5.18 2.69 -20.37
CA SER A 148 4.71 4.08 -20.57
C SER A 148 3.22 4.30 -20.24
N LEU A 149 2.66 3.45 -19.39
CA LEU A 149 1.26 3.54 -18.93
C LEU A 149 1.12 4.41 -17.68
N LEU A 150 2.21 4.69 -16.99
CA LEU A 150 2.24 5.47 -15.76
C LEU A 150 3.52 6.31 -15.72
N ASP A 151 3.36 7.62 -15.53
CA ASP A 151 4.45 8.55 -15.26
C ASP A 151 4.31 9.11 -13.83
N SER A 152 4.75 8.33 -12.86
CA SER A 152 4.73 8.71 -11.45
C SER A 152 5.91 8.09 -10.70
N PRO A 153 7.12 8.69 -10.81
CA PRO A 153 8.30 8.18 -10.12
C PRO A 153 8.14 8.24 -8.58
N GLU A 154 7.33 9.17 -8.07
CA GLU A 154 7.09 9.32 -6.64
C GLU A 154 6.26 8.16 -6.08
N LEU A 155 5.31 7.66 -6.85
CA LEU A 155 4.50 6.50 -6.47
C LEU A 155 5.37 5.26 -6.26
N LEU A 156 6.37 5.05 -7.12
CA LEU A 156 7.33 3.96 -6.99
C LEU A 156 8.20 4.11 -5.72
N ARG A 157 8.71 5.33 -5.47
CA ARG A 157 9.48 5.63 -4.24
C ARG A 157 8.66 5.38 -2.99
N TYR A 158 7.42 5.85 -2.99
CA TYR A 158 6.50 5.66 -1.87
C TYR A 158 6.27 4.18 -1.55
N LEU A 159 5.93 3.34 -2.55
CA LEU A 159 5.72 1.91 -2.34
C LEU A 159 6.96 1.20 -1.83
N ASN A 160 8.13 1.55 -2.35
CA ASN A 160 9.40 1.03 -1.86
C ASN A 160 9.57 1.36 -0.38
N ARG A 161 9.41 2.62 0.02
CA ARG A 161 9.56 3.10 1.39
C ARG A 161 8.47 2.55 2.33
N ALA A 162 7.23 2.37 1.84
CA ALA A 162 6.16 1.72 2.59
C ALA A 162 6.53 0.27 2.96
N SER A 163 7.21 -0.46 2.07
CA SER A 163 7.69 -1.80 2.39
C SER A 163 8.77 -1.80 3.46
N ASP A 164 9.67 -0.81 3.47
CA ASP A 164 10.72 -0.66 4.49
C ASP A 164 10.10 -0.30 5.86
N MET A 165 9.11 0.61 5.86
CA MET A 165 8.38 0.95 7.08
C MET A 165 7.69 -0.26 7.70
N LEU A 166 7.06 -1.11 6.91
CA LEU A 166 6.40 -2.32 7.40
C LEU A 166 7.38 -3.33 7.98
N PHE A 167 8.57 -3.44 7.39
CA PHE A 167 9.63 -4.24 7.98
C PHE A 167 9.99 -3.72 9.39
N MET A 168 10.21 -2.42 9.53
CA MET A 168 10.57 -1.83 10.82
C MET A 168 9.42 -1.91 11.84
N LEU A 169 8.17 -1.70 11.42
CA LEU A 169 7.00 -1.85 12.30
C LEU A 169 6.85 -3.29 12.83
N ALA A 170 7.09 -4.28 11.99
CA ALA A 170 7.04 -5.68 12.39
C ALA A 170 8.12 -6.00 13.45
N ARG A 171 9.34 -5.51 13.23
CA ARG A 171 10.44 -5.67 14.21
C ARG A 171 10.18 -4.91 15.51
N TYR A 172 9.68 -3.70 15.42
CA TYR A 172 9.27 -2.91 16.57
C TYR A 172 8.17 -3.62 17.38
N GLN A 173 7.18 -4.18 16.72
CA GLN A 173 6.11 -4.96 17.34
C GLN A 173 6.70 -6.13 18.15
N ASP A 174 7.61 -6.90 17.56
CA ASP A 174 8.21 -8.06 18.23
C ASP A 174 9.10 -7.64 19.42
N ALA A 175 9.90 -6.57 19.27
CA ALA A 175 10.74 -6.04 20.33
C ALA A 175 9.94 -5.53 21.56
N LYS A 176 8.71 -5.04 21.35
CA LYS A 176 7.85 -4.58 22.46
C LYS A 176 7.02 -5.69 23.10
N LEU A 177 7.04 -6.91 22.57
CA LEU A 177 6.41 -8.08 23.16
C LEU A 177 7.38 -8.89 24.04
N THR A 178 8.68 -8.70 23.85
CA THR A 178 9.70 -9.34 24.70
C THR A 178 9.78 -8.60 26.03
N PRO A 179 9.59 -9.30 27.18
CA PRO A 179 9.65 -8.69 28.52
C PRO A 179 11.04 -8.21 28.87
#